data_9b4bca481ee317696082d9d938eb20b5
#
_entry.id   9b4bca481ee317696082d9d938eb20b5
#
_cell.length_a   1.000
_cell.length_b   1.000
_cell.length_c   1.000
_cell.angle_alpha   90.00
_cell.angle_beta   90.00
_cell.angle_gamma   90.00
#
_symmetry.space_group_name_H-M   'P 1'
#
loop_
_entity.id
_entity.type
_entity.pdbx_description
1 polymer ?
#
loop_
_entity_poly.entity_id
_entity_poly.type
_entity_poly.pdbx_seq_one_letter_code
_entity_poly.pdbx_strand_id
1 'polypeptide(L)'
;ERMLEEDEKEKKSARETVKELSANTGDKEVHDIDKLDSGITANGILEVLADGYGFIRSDNYMPGENDVYVSPSQIRRFNLKTGDIVRGSTRVRKENEKFGALLYVTSINGMSPNENTKRYSFEDMTPIFPDSRLRLERPGGSMAMRIVDLISPIGKGQRGMIVSPPKA
;
A
#
# COMPACT_ATOMS: atom_id res chain seq x y z
N GLU A 1 -4.34 24.75 2.86
CA GLU A 1 -3.99 25.26 1.52
C GLU A 1 -2.81 24.49 0.91
N ARG A 2 -1.67 24.36 1.59
CA ARG A 2 -0.48 23.64 1.08
C ARG A 2 -0.74 22.17 0.68
N MET A 3 -1.51 21.43 1.47
CA MET A 3 -1.84 20.01 1.17
C MET A 3 -2.74 19.87 -0.07
N LEU A 4 -3.61 20.83 -0.33
CA LEU A 4 -4.47 20.82 -1.52
C LEU A 4 -3.68 21.14 -2.80
N GLU A 5 -2.69 22.01 -2.72
CA GLU A 5 -1.79 22.33 -3.83
C GLU A 5 -0.84 21.17 -4.19
N GLU A 6 -0.40 20.40 -3.18
CA GLU A 6 0.40 19.20 -3.40
C GLU A 6 -0.41 18.09 -4.06
N ASP A 7 -1.66 17.87 -3.62
CA ASP A 7 -2.59 16.92 -4.24
C ASP A 7 -2.95 17.29 -5.70
N GLU A 8 -3.08 18.57 -6.02
CA GLU A 8 -3.31 19.00 -7.39
C GLU A 8 -2.07 18.85 -8.30
N LYS A 9 -0.88 19.09 -7.76
CA LYS A 9 0.38 18.88 -8.48
C LYS A 9 0.61 17.39 -8.76
N GLU A 10 0.37 16.51 -7.79
CA GLU A 10 0.47 15.06 -7.99
C GLU A 10 -0.54 14.55 -9.02
N LYS A 11 -1.80 15.03 -8.97
CA LYS A 11 -2.81 14.70 -9.97
C LYS A 11 -2.41 15.15 -11.37
N LYS A 12 -1.78 16.31 -11.50
CA LYS A 12 -1.30 16.84 -12.78
C LYS A 12 -0.13 16.02 -13.33
N SER A 13 0.84 15.67 -12.50
CA SER A 13 1.97 14.82 -12.85
C SER A 13 1.52 13.41 -13.27
N ALA A 14 0.60 12.80 -12.53
CA ALA A 14 0.04 11.49 -12.88
C ALA A 14 -0.74 11.52 -14.21
N ARG A 15 -1.47 12.61 -14.50
CA ARG A 15 -2.16 12.80 -15.77
C ARG A 15 -1.19 12.99 -16.96
N GLU A 16 -0.08 13.67 -16.75
CA GLU A 16 0.97 13.82 -17.77
C GLU A 16 1.66 12.48 -18.05
N THR A 17 1.92 11.70 -17.02
CA THR A 17 2.52 10.36 -17.18
C THR A 17 1.57 9.39 -17.91
N VAL A 18 0.26 9.45 -17.64
CA VAL A 18 -0.74 8.68 -18.39
C VAL A 18 -0.82 9.15 -19.85
N LYS A 19 -0.67 10.46 -20.12
CA LYS A 19 -0.62 10.99 -21.48
C LYS A 19 0.63 10.55 -22.24
N GLU A 20 1.78 10.50 -21.61
CA GLU A 20 3.03 10.01 -22.24
C GLU A 20 2.97 8.51 -22.55
N LEU A 21 2.35 7.71 -21.67
CA LEU A 21 2.14 6.28 -21.89
C LEU A 21 1.08 5.99 -22.97
N SER A 22 0.13 6.90 -23.19
CA SER A 22 -0.92 6.80 -24.21
C SER A 22 -0.54 7.42 -25.55
N ALA A 23 0.55 8.19 -25.63
CA ALA A 23 1.02 8.79 -26.89
C ALA A 23 1.42 7.75 -27.96
N ASN A 24 1.45 6.49 -27.60
CA ASN A 24 1.63 5.36 -28.54
C ASN A 24 0.33 4.65 -28.94
N THR A 25 -0.83 5.10 -28.43
CA THR A 25 -2.15 4.56 -28.77
C THR A 25 -3.13 5.74 -28.90
N GLY A 26 -3.64 5.94 -30.11
CA GLY A 26 -4.33 7.11 -30.63
C GLY A 26 -5.24 7.95 -29.72
N ASP A 27 -5.32 9.23 -30.03
CA ASP A 27 -6.00 10.37 -29.35
C ASP A 27 -7.47 10.15 -28.87
N LYS A 28 -8.11 9.06 -29.25
CA LYS A 28 -9.49 8.74 -28.85
C LYS A 28 -9.60 8.16 -27.44
N GLU A 29 -8.60 7.42 -26.98
CA GLU A 29 -8.65 6.73 -25.66
C GLU A 29 -8.45 7.69 -24.48
N VAL A 30 -7.74 8.79 -24.65
CA VAL A 30 -7.46 9.74 -23.55
C VAL A 30 -8.71 10.53 -23.16
N HIS A 31 -9.56 10.88 -24.12
CA HIS A 31 -10.80 11.63 -23.87
C HIS A 31 -11.88 10.77 -23.17
N ASP A 32 -11.82 9.45 -23.32
CA ASP A 32 -12.76 8.54 -22.65
C ASP A 32 -12.35 8.21 -21.21
N ILE A 33 -11.07 8.29 -20.89
CA ILE A 33 -10.57 8.05 -19.51
C ILE A 33 -10.99 9.19 -18.57
N ASP A 34 -10.94 10.44 -19.03
CA ASP A 34 -11.37 11.60 -18.21
C ASP A 34 -12.88 11.56 -17.88
N LYS A 35 -13.69 10.96 -18.76
CA LYS A 35 -15.13 10.76 -18.51
C LYS A 35 -15.43 9.63 -17.52
N LEU A 36 -14.49 8.70 -17.38
CA LEU A 36 -14.63 7.55 -16.48
C LEU A 36 -14.11 7.84 -15.07
N ASP A 37 -13.31 8.88 -14.88
CA ASP A 37 -12.76 9.26 -13.58
C ASP A 37 -13.88 9.82 -12.68
N SER A 38 -14.05 9.22 -11.52
CA SER A 38 -15.00 9.69 -10.51
C SER A 38 -14.54 10.93 -9.74
N GLY A 39 -13.26 11.32 -9.88
CA GLY A 39 -12.61 12.34 -9.06
C GLY A 39 -12.31 11.90 -7.61
N ILE A 40 -12.68 10.67 -7.24
CA ILE A 40 -12.44 10.12 -5.91
C ILE A 40 -11.12 9.37 -5.91
N THR A 41 -10.23 9.72 -5.00
CA THR A 41 -8.96 9.03 -4.79
C THR A 41 -9.12 7.89 -3.79
N ALA A 42 -8.80 6.68 -4.21
CA ALA A 42 -8.63 5.55 -3.30
C ALA A 42 -7.23 5.59 -2.68
N ASN A 43 -7.14 5.32 -1.38
CA ASN A 43 -5.88 5.15 -0.67
C ASN A 43 -6.09 4.10 0.42
N GLY A 44 -5.31 3.03 0.38
CA GLY A 44 -5.42 1.96 1.36
C GLY A 44 -4.46 0.83 1.09
N ILE A 45 -4.60 -0.24 1.86
CA ILE A 45 -3.76 -1.43 1.73
C ILE A 45 -4.42 -2.43 0.81
N LEU A 46 -3.64 -2.91 -0.15
CA LEU A 46 -4.09 -3.92 -1.10
C LEU A 46 -4.10 -5.30 -0.46
N GLU A 47 -5.20 -6.01 -0.63
CA GLU A 47 -5.30 -7.46 -0.42
C GLU A 47 -5.54 -8.14 -1.76
N VAL A 48 -4.63 -9.02 -2.17
CA VAL A 48 -4.76 -9.83 -3.39
C VAL A 48 -5.36 -11.17 -3.02
N LEU A 49 -6.44 -11.55 -3.68
CA LEU A 49 -7.14 -12.81 -3.47
C LEU A 49 -6.54 -13.93 -4.37
N ALA A 50 -6.85 -15.17 -4.03
CA ALA A 50 -6.35 -16.36 -4.74
C ALA A 50 -6.72 -16.36 -6.24
N ASP A 51 -7.84 -15.74 -6.61
CA ASP A 51 -8.32 -15.61 -7.98
C ASP A 51 -7.53 -14.56 -8.81
N GLY A 52 -6.56 -13.88 -8.19
CA GLY A 52 -5.67 -12.94 -8.85
C GLY A 52 -6.20 -11.51 -8.99
N TYR A 53 -7.39 -11.20 -8.51
CA TYR A 53 -7.85 -9.83 -8.33
C TYR A 53 -7.66 -9.39 -6.87
N GLY A 54 -7.85 -8.11 -6.58
CA GLY A 54 -7.66 -7.60 -5.22
C GLY A 54 -8.62 -6.49 -4.85
N PHE A 55 -8.55 -6.10 -3.57
CA PHE A 55 -9.27 -4.96 -3.03
C PHE A 55 -8.32 -4.04 -2.26
N ILE A 56 -8.45 -2.76 -2.47
CA ILE A 56 -7.87 -1.75 -1.57
C ILE A 56 -8.81 -1.64 -0.39
N ARG A 57 -8.33 -2.05 0.80
CA ARG A 57 -9.07 -2.00 2.05
C ARG A 57 -8.99 -0.59 2.64
N SER A 58 -10.15 0.00 2.92
CA SER A 58 -10.23 1.36 3.48
C SER A 58 -10.32 1.38 4.99
N ASP A 59 -10.96 0.36 5.60
CA ASP A 59 -11.25 0.33 7.03
C ASP A 59 -10.58 -0.85 7.73
N ASN A 60 -9.63 -0.56 8.62
CA ASN A 60 -8.98 -1.54 9.52
C ASN A 60 -8.55 -2.86 8.86
N TYR A 61 -8.19 -2.84 7.58
CA TYR A 61 -7.76 -4.00 6.79
C TYR A 61 -8.82 -5.11 6.62
N MET A 62 -10.03 -4.86 7.08
CA MET A 62 -11.15 -5.79 6.97
C MET A 62 -12.02 -5.47 5.76
N PRO A 63 -12.72 -6.48 5.19
CA PRO A 63 -13.69 -6.24 4.13
C PRO A 63 -14.74 -5.20 4.54
N GLY A 64 -14.92 -4.17 3.72
CA GLY A 64 -15.83 -3.06 3.95
C GLY A 64 -16.62 -2.66 2.70
N GLU A 65 -17.61 -1.80 2.87
CA GLU A 65 -18.46 -1.32 1.77
C GLU A 65 -17.73 -0.33 0.86
N ASN A 66 -16.70 0.34 1.39
CA ASN A 66 -15.90 1.33 0.68
C ASN A 66 -14.66 0.75 0.01
N ASP A 67 -14.53 -0.57 -0.04
CA ASP A 67 -13.41 -1.23 -0.68
C ASP A 67 -13.39 -0.95 -2.18
N VAL A 68 -12.19 -0.80 -2.73
CA VAL A 68 -12.01 -0.53 -4.15
C VAL A 68 -11.41 -1.74 -4.84
N TYR A 69 -12.11 -2.22 -5.86
CA TYR A 69 -11.69 -3.36 -6.67
C TYR A 69 -10.46 -3.02 -7.52
N VAL A 70 -9.49 -3.92 -7.54
CA VAL A 70 -8.27 -3.86 -8.37
C VAL A 70 -8.23 -5.04 -9.33
N SER A 71 -8.10 -4.75 -10.62
CA SER A 71 -8.13 -5.79 -11.64
C SER A 71 -6.86 -6.63 -11.67
N PRO A 72 -6.93 -7.91 -12.11
CA PRO A 72 -5.75 -8.76 -12.27
C PRO A 72 -4.71 -8.20 -13.24
N SER A 73 -5.14 -7.44 -14.25
CA SER A 73 -4.24 -6.77 -15.20
C SER A 73 -3.39 -5.69 -14.53
N GLN A 74 -3.98 -4.89 -13.64
CA GLN A 74 -3.25 -3.87 -12.87
C GLN A 74 -2.29 -4.53 -11.87
N ILE A 75 -2.73 -5.59 -11.18
CA ILE A 75 -1.88 -6.35 -10.24
C ILE A 75 -0.65 -6.90 -10.95
N ARG A 76 -0.82 -7.51 -12.11
CA ARG A 76 0.30 -8.05 -12.89
C ARG A 76 1.19 -6.96 -13.47
N ARG A 77 0.60 -5.88 -14.03
CA ARG A 77 1.35 -4.77 -14.65
C ARG A 77 2.29 -4.08 -13.67
N PHE A 78 1.83 -3.83 -12.45
CA PHE A 78 2.59 -3.12 -11.43
C PHE A 78 3.24 -4.04 -10.40
N ASN A 79 3.17 -5.37 -10.60
CA ASN A 79 3.66 -6.39 -9.65
C ASN A 79 3.20 -6.12 -8.21
N LEU A 80 1.91 -5.82 -8.05
CA LEU A 80 1.32 -5.51 -6.76
C LEU A 80 1.23 -6.78 -5.90
N LYS A 81 1.44 -6.61 -4.61
CA LYS A 81 1.37 -7.69 -3.62
C LYS A 81 0.44 -7.30 -2.47
N THR A 82 -0.09 -8.29 -1.78
CA THR A 82 -0.83 -8.08 -0.53
C THR A 82 0.06 -7.32 0.47
N GLY A 83 -0.48 -6.27 1.06
CA GLY A 83 0.24 -5.38 1.98
C GLY A 83 0.79 -4.12 1.32
N ASP A 84 0.73 -3.98 -0.01
CA ASP A 84 1.13 -2.73 -0.67
C ASP A 84 0.14 -1.61 -0.36
N ILE A 85 0.64 -0.43 -0.08
CA ILE A 85 -0.15 0.80 0.02
C ILE A 85 -0.34 1.33 -1.40
N VAL A 86 -1.57 1.26 -1.91
CA VAL A 86 -1.90 1.70 -3.26
C VAL A 86 -2.75 2.96 -3.19
N ARG A 87 -2.33 3.99 -3.93
CA ARG A 87 -3.10 5.22 -4.14
C ARG A 87 -3.42 5.37 -5.62
N GLY A 88 -4.64 5.74 -5.92
CA GLY A 88 -5.07 5.92 -7.30
C GLY A 88 -6.45 6.52 -7.42
N SER A 89 -6.88 6.83 -8.65
CA SER A 89 -8.23 7.32 -8.91
C SER A 89 -9.19 6.17 -9.17
N THR A 90 -10.43 6.35 -8.75
CA THR A 90 -11.49 5.37 -8.95
C THR A 90 -12.33 5.72 -10.17
N ARG A 91 -12.86 4.71 -10.83
CA ARG A 91 -13.83 4.85 -11.90
C ARG A 91 -15.22 5.18 -11.34
N VAL A 92 -16.00 5.94 -12.09
CA VAL A 92 -17.42 6.13 -11.83
C VAL A 92 -18.10 4.75 -11.69
N ARG A 93 -18.80 4.54 -10.59
CA ARG A 93 -19.46 3.26 -10.27
C ARG A 93 -20.68 3.07 -11.17
N LYS A 94 -20.82 1.89 -11.73
CA LYS A 94 -22.02 1.52 -12.49
C LYS A 94 -23.12 1.03 -11.52
N GLU A 95 -24.38 1.19 -11.90
CA GLU A 95 -25.55 0.85 -11.07
C GLU A 95 -25.54 -0.61 -10.55
N ASN A 96 -24.95 -1.53 -11.30
CA ASN A 96 -24.89 -2.97 -10.95
C ASN A 96 -23.59 -3.38 -10.23
N GLU A 97 -22.69 -2.44 -9.91
CA GLU A 97 -21.42 -2.74 -9.25
C GLU A 97 -21.52 -2.48 -7.75
N LYS A 98 -21.16 -3.46 -6.93
CA LYS A 98 -21.16 -3.33 -5.47
C LYS A 98 -20.01 -2.44 -4.99
N PHE A 99 -18.83 -2.54 -5.63
CA PHE A 99 -17.62 -1.83 -5.26
C PHE A 99 -17.18 -0.86 -6.35
N GLY A 100 -16.51 0.25 -5.95
CA GLY A 100 -15.79 1.08 -6.89
C GLY A 100 -14.61 0.30 -7.49
N ALA A 101 -14.19 0.64 -8.70
CA ALA A 101 -13.04 0.02 -9.34
C ALA A 101 -11.90 1.03 -9.50
N LEU A 102 -10.67 0.59 -9.29
CA LEU A 102 -9.48 1.39 -9.52
C LEU A 102 -9.33 1.66 -11.02
N LEU A 103 -9.26 2.94 -11.39
CA LEU A 103 -9.08 3.38 -12.78
C LEU A 103 -7.60 3.38 -13.15
N TYR A 104 -6.79 4.10 -12.38
CA TYR A 104 -5.33 4.15 -12.54
C TYR A 104 -4.62 4.28 -11.19
N VAL A 105 -3.37 3.82 -11.15
CA VAL A 105 -2.51 3.89 -9.97
C VAL A 105 -1.69 5.18 -10.02
N THR A 106 -1.72 5.95 -8.95
CA THR A 106 -0.92 7.18 -8.80
C THR A 106 0.39 6.89 -8.08
N SER A 107 0.34 6.12 -6.99
CA SER A 107 1.54 5.72 -6.26
C SER A 107 1.40 4.35 -5.62
N ILE A 108 2.53 3.69 -5.41
CA ILE A 108 2.66 2.40 -4.75
C ILE A 108 3.71 2.56 -3.65
N ASN A 109 3.32 2.35 -2.40
CA ASN A 109 4.19 2.54 -1.23
C ASN A 109 4.85 3.93 -1.19
N GLY A 110 4.15 4.96 -1.67
CA GLY A 110 4.64 6.34 -1.74
C GLY A 110 5.55 6.66 -2.92
N MET A 111 5.85 5.69 -3.80
CA MET A 111 6.69 5.86 -4.98
C MET A 111 5.85 5.89 -6.26
N SER A 112 6.33 6.57 -7.29
CA SER A 112 5.70 6.58 -8.61
C SER A 112 5.69 5.18 -9.23
N PRO A 113 4.59 4.73 -9.88
CA PRO A 113 4.51 3.42 -10.51
C PRO A 113 5.48 3.24 -11.68
N ASN A 114 6.05 4.32 -12.22
CA ASN A 114 7.03 4.29 -13.30
C ASN A 114 8.47 4.08 -12.81
N GLU A 115 8.73 4.28 -11.54
CA GLU A 115 10.00 3.93 -10.94
C GLU A 115 10.08 2.40 -10.88
N ASN A 116 10.76 1.82 -11.85
CA ASN A 116 10.92 0.37 -12.04
C ASN A 116 11.82 -0.22 -10.95
N THR A 117 11.42 0.02 -9.71
CA THR A 117 12.16 -0.45 -8.54
C THR A 117 11.96 -1.96 -8.43
N LYS A 118 13.00 -2.71 -8.79
CA LYS A 118 12.99 -4.17 -8.61
C LYS A 118 12.78 -4.47 -7.13
N ARG A 119 11.59 -4.96 -6.80
CA ARG A 119 11.26 -5.38 -5.44
C ARG A 119 11.72 -6.82 -5.23
N TYR A 120 12.59 -7.01 -4.25
CA TYR A 120 13.01 -8.33 -3.84
C TYR A 120 11.89 -9.01 -3.04
N SER A 121 11.71 -10.30 -3.24
CA SER A 121 10.86 -11.11 -2.37
C SER A 121 11.50 -11.24 -0.99
N PHE A 122 10.70 -11.36 0.05
CA PHE A 122 11.22 -11.53 1.41
C PHE A 122 12.07 -12.81 1.53
N GLU A 123 11.69 -13.85 0.81
CA GLU A 123 12.38 -15.13 0.77
C GLU A 123 13.77 -15.04 0.13
N ASP A 124 13.95 -14.07 -0.79
CA ASP A 124 15.21 -13.85 -1.52
C ASP A 124 16.19 -12.94 -0.75
N MET A 125 15.74 -12.37 0.39
CA MET A 125 16.57 -11.47 1.18
C MET A 125 17.55 -12.26 2.04
N THR A 126 18.82 -11.80 2.08
CA THR A 126 19.83 -12.39 2.96
C THR A 126 19.48 -12.11 4.42
N PRO A 127 19.30 -13.13 5.26
CA PRO A 127 19.07 -12.93 6.68
C PRO A 127 20.32 -12.40 7.36
N ILE A 128 20.18 -11.31 8.10
CA ILE A 128 21.24 -10.73 8.93
C ILE A 128 20.82 -10.74 10.39
N PHE A 129 21.79 -10.98 11.29
CA PHE A 129 21.55 -10.86 12.72
C PHE A 129 21.33 -9.38 13.08
N PRO A 130 20.41 -9.07 14.01
CA PRO A 130 20.19 -7.71 14.45
C PRO A 130 21.43 -7.18 15.20
N ASP A 131 21.97 -6.08 14.71
CA ASP A 131 23.15 -5.39 15.27
C ASP A 131 22.77 -4.16 16.10
N SER A 132 21.54 -3.69 16.00
CA SER A 132 21.02 -2.53 16.69
C SER A 132 20.06 -2.93 17.80
N ARG A 133 20.42 -2.64 19.05
CA ARG A 133 19.63 -2.99 20.24
C ARG A 133 18.41 -2.08 20.39
N LEU A 134 17.27 -2.68 20.76
CA LEU A 134 16.12 -1.98 21.33
C LEU A 134 16.33 -1.75 22.82
N ARG A 135 16.26 -0.51 23.27
CA ARG A 135 16.27 -0.17 24.70
C ARG A 135 14.84 -0.11 25.21
N LEU A 136 14.45 -1.08 26.03
CA LEU A 136 13.12 -1.15 26.64
C LEU A 136 13.07 -0.38 27.96
N GLU A 137 14.20 -0.26 28.66
CA GLU A 137 14.31 0.52 29.89
C GLU A 137 14.14 2.02 29.59
N ARG A 138 13.20 2.65 30.28
CA ARG A 138 12.94 4.08 30.24
C ARG A 138 12.85 4.63 31.67
N PRO A 139 13.21 5.91 31.91
CA PRO A 139 12.94 6.58 33.17
C PRO A 139 11.46 6.46 33.55
N GLY A 140 11.16 5.91 34.72
CA GLY A 140 9.78 5.63 35.17
C GLY A 140 9.14 4.38 34.58
N GLY A 141 9.88 3.60 33.81
CA GLY A 141 9.40 2.31 33.26
C GLY A 141 9.33 1.18 34.28
N SER A 142 8.73 0.05 33.86
CA SER A 142 8.59 -1.10 34.75
C SER A 142 9.93 -1.83 34.98
N MET A 143 10.08 -2.43 36.14
CA MET A 143 11.24 -3.28 36.48
C MET A 143 11.38 -4.47 35.51
N ALA A 144 10.27 -4.98 35.00
CA ALA A 144 10.26 -6.08 34.02
C ALA A 144 11.02 -5.71 32.73
N MET A 145 10.83 -4.50 32.19
CA MET A 145 11.55 -4.04 31.00
C MET A 145 13.05 -3.93 31.23
N ARG A 146 13.47 -3.52 32.43
CA ARG A 146 14.88 -3.48 32.81
C ARG A 146 15.47 -4.88 32.91
N ILE A 147 14.74 -5.83 33.46
CA ILE A 147 15.17 -7.22 33.55
C ILE A 147 15.33 -7.85 32.16
N VAL A 148 14.37 -7.60 31.25
CA VAL A 148 14.47 -8.05 29.86
C VAL A 148 15.71 -7.48 29.19
N ASP A 149 15.97 -6.21 29.34
CA ASP A 149 17.13 -5.55 28.75
C ASP A 149 18.48 -6.10 29.26
N LEU A 150 18.51 -6.59 30.50
CA LEU A 150 19.72 -7.14 31.09
C LEU A 150 19.95 -8.62 30.75
N ILE A 151 18.89 -9.43 30.78
CA ILE A 151 18.97 -10.89 30.65
C ILE A 151 18.77 -11.35 29.22
N SER A 152 17.86 -10.71 28.46
CA SER A 152 17.50 -11.09 27.11
C SER A 152 17.33 -9.85 26.22
N PRO A 153 18.42 -9.13 25.90
CA PRO A 153 18.35 -7.94 25.05
C PRO A 153 17.78 -8.27 23.68
N ILE A 154 16.92 -7.40 23.19
CA ILE A 154 16.22 -7.57 21.91
C ILE A 154 16.82 -6.61 20.89
N GLY A 155 17.09 -7.12 19.69
CA GLY A 155 17.55 -6.33 18.55
C GLY A 155 16.40 -5.87 17.64
N LYS A 156 16.62 -4.78 16.90
CA LYS A 156 15.67 -4.31 15.88
C LYS A 156 15.55 -5.35 14.76
N GLY A 157 14.32 -5.76 14.43
CA GLY A 157 14.06 -6.81 13.45
C GLY A 157 14.11 -8.22 13.99
N GLN A 158 14.47 -8.42 15.26
CA GLN A 158 14.46 -9.73 15.90
C GLN A 158 13.03 -10.23 16.09
N ARG A 159 12.81 -11.51 15.83
CA ARG A 159 11.56 -12.21 16.18
C ARG A 159 11.65 -12.69 17.61
N GLY A 160 10.62 -12.41 18.39
CA GLY A 160 10.50 -12.84 19.77
C GLY A 160 9.13 -13.43 20.05
N MET A 161 9.06 -14.35 20.99
CA MET A 161 7.82 -14.92 21.47
C MET A 161 7.73 -14.72 22.99
N ILE A 162 6.62 -14.18 23.44
CA ILE A 162 6.30 -14.05 24.87
C ILE A 162 5.37 -15.20 25.24
N VAL A 163 5.84 -16.04 26.15
CA VAL A 163 5.05 -17.17 26.67
C VAL A 163 4.64 -16.86 28.07
N SER A 164 3.35 -16.92 28.35
CA SER A 164 2.73 -16.64 29.64
C SER A 164 1.82 -17.79 30.04
N PRO A 165 1.68 -18.11 31.35
CA PRO A 165 0.66 -19.03 31.80
C PRO A 165 -0.74 -18.57 31.39
N PRO A 166 -1.71 -19.50 31.21
CA PRO A 166 -3.09 -19.14 30.95
C PRO A 166 -3.64 -18.25 32.10
N LYS A 167 -4.32 -17.17 31.75
CA LYS A 167 -4.90 -16.23 32.72
C LYS A 167 -3.88 -15.47 33.60
N ALA A 168 -2.69 -15.21 33.08
CA ALA A 168 -1.74 -14.33 33.75
C ALA A 168 -2.09 -12.85 33.54
#